data_24330f39761139d6c8978f5db3e324fa
#
_entry.id   24330f39761139d6c8978f5db3e324fa
#
_cell.length_a   1.000
_cell.length_b   1.000
_cell.length_c   1.000
_cell.angle_alpha   90.00
_cell.angle_beta   90.00
_cell.angle_gamma   90.00
#
_symmetry.space_group_name_H-M   'P 1'
#
loop_
_entity.id
_entity.type
_entity.pdbx_description
1 polymer ?
#
loop_
_entity_poly.entity_id
_entity_poly.type
_entity_poly.pdbx_seq_one_letter_code
_entity_poly.pdbx_strand_id
1 'polypeptide(L)'
;MKISICILLVVTTLAVYWPTQDHEFINYDDKEYITENWNVKSKLTQDSITWAFTTSHAANWHPITWLSHMVDYQFYGSNPKGHHLTNLFFHTANALLLFFILFRMTGTLWQSGFVAALFALHPFNVESVAWVAERKSVLSTFFWFLTMWAYIHYSKKPGVKRYSLVALLFALGLMSKPMLVTLPFVLLMMDYWPLRRLRFEQDEGPEEITENYSGKKLEFWHLVWEKFPLILLTTGSSIATVIVQRSGGALQNIEAFSLSARFTNAMVSYLDYLKKAVWPEGLAVFYPHPGNALEVWKGVLCAIALVAISAVAIKFIRKAPYFAFGWFWYLGTLAPVIGVVQVGGQAMADRYAYVPLIGIFIIVAWGVPELLAKWRH
;
A
#
# COMPACT_ATOMS: atom_id res chain seq x y z
N MET A 1 -0.45 12.39 -25.64
CA MET A 1 -0.55 12.88 -24.26
C MET A 1 -0.43 11.76 -23.20
N LYS A 2 -1.22 10.66 -23.23
CA LYS A 2 -1.04 9.54 -22.28
C LYS A 2 0.36 8.92 -22.36
N ILE A 3 0.83 8.62 -23.57
CA ILE A 3 2.17 8.06 -23.82
C ILE A 3 3.26 8.99 -23.29
N SER A 4 3.12 10.30 -23.49
CA SER A 4 4.08 11.30 -22.98
C SER A 4 4.18 11.30 -21.45
N ILE A 5 3.04 11.15 -20.74
CA ILE A 5 3.02 11.02 -19.27
C ILE A 5 3.71 9.72 -18.85
N CYS A 6 3.44 8.59 -19.53
CA CYS A 6 4.10 7.32 -19.22
C CYS A 6 5.62 7.42 -19.42
N ILE A 7 6.07 8.02 -20.52
CA ILE A 7 7.50 8.21 -20.79
C ILE A 7 8.12 9.10 -19.69
N LEU A 8 7.45 10.20 -19.33
CA LEU A 8 7.93 11.09 -18.27
C LEU A 8 8.03 10.37 -16.93
N LEU A 9 7.02 9.60 -16.53
CA LEU A 9 7.04 8.81 -15.31
C LEU A 9 8.21 7.81 -15.31
N VAL A 10 8.41 7.07 -16.39
CA VAL A 10 9.51 6.11 -16.52
C VAL A 10 10.85 6.83 -16.42
N VAL A 11 11.06 7.86 -17.24
CA VAL A 11 12.35 8.58 -17.30
C VAL A 11 12.69 9.22 -15.96
N THR A 12 11.73 9.90 -15.32
CA THR A 12 11.99 10.57 -14.03
C THR A 12 12.20 9.57 -12.90
N THR A 13 11.44 8.46 -12.85
CA THR A 13 11.64 7.39 -11.87
C THR A 13 13.02 6.75 -12.02
N LEU A 14 13.39 6.39 -13.25
CA LEU A 14 14.71 5.83 -13.52
C LEU A 14 15.82 6.84 -13.20
N ALA A 15 15.68 8.10 -13.56
CA ALA A 15 16.69 9.13 -13.27
C ALA A 15 16.95 9.30 -11.77
N VAL A 16 15.88 9.33 -10.95
CA VAL A 16 15.98 9.50 -9.49
C VAL A 16 16.58 8.28 -8.80
N TYR A 17 16.17 7.07 -9.20
CA TYR A 17 16.58 5.83 -8.54
C TYR A 17 17.74 5.10 -9.23
N TRP A 18 18.24 5.59 -10.36
CA TRP A 18 19.36 4.95 -11.08
C TRP A 18 20.61 4.74 -10.22
N PRO A 19 20.99 5.67 -9.32
CA PRO A 19 22.15 5.48 -8.46
C PRO A 19 22.05 4.27 -7.52
N THR A 20 20.83 3.77 -7.23
CA THR A 20 20.66 2.61 -6.33
C THR A 20 21.32 1.33 -6.87
N GLN A 21 21.50 1.21 -8.19
CA GLN A 21 22.19 0.07 -8.79
C GLN A 21 23.66 -0.09 -8.37
N ASP A 22 24.27 1.00 -7.90
CA ASP A 22 25.67 1.04 -7.48
C ASP A 22 25.83 0.86 -5.96
N HIS A 23 24.71 0.65 -5.25
CA HIS A 23 24.72 0.39 -3.80
C HIS A 23 25.00 -1.10 -3.54
N GLU A 24 25.72 -1.32 -2.42
CA GLU A 24 25.93 -2.66 -1.86
C GLU A 24 24.71 -3.14 -1.06
N PHE A 25 24.66 -4.44 -0.76
CA PHE A 25 23.73 -4.96 0.23
C PHE A 25 24.00 -4.33 1.61
N ILE A 26 22.95 -3.89 2.29
CA ILE A 26 23.08 -3.31 3.61
C ILE A 26 23.18 -4.39 4.69
N ASN A 27 24.00 -4.11 5.71
CA ASN A 27 24.17 -5.00 6.86
C ASN A 27 22.98 -4.89 7.84
N TYR A 28 21.79 -5.24 7.36
CA TYR A 28 20.53 -5.32 8.10
C TYR A 28 19.79 -6.57 7.63
N ASP A 29 18.56 -6.47 7.12
CA ASP A 29 17.80 -7.64 6.63
C ASP A 29 18.40 -8.29 5.37
N ASP A 30 19.19 -7.57 4.52
CA ASP A 30 19.71 -8.12 3.26
C ASP A 30 20.59 -9.34 3.47
N LYS A 31 21.29 -9.44 4.62
CA LYS A 31 22.05 -10.64 4.97
C LYS A 31 21.13 -11.86 5.11
N GLU A 32 20.12 -11.72 5.94
CA GLU A 32 19.17 -12.78 6.26
C GLU A 32 18.28 -13.14 5.06
N TYR A 33 17.99 -12.18 4.18
CA TYR A 33 17.16 -12.37 3.01
C TYR A 33 17.93 -12.95 1.83
N ILE A 34 19.20 -12.59 1.62
CA ILE A 34 19.91 -12.87 0.39
C ILE A 34 21.30 -13.46 0.64
N THR A 35 22.22 -12.70 1.28
CA THR A 35 23.65 -13.03 1.24
C THR A 35 24.02 -14.20 2.14
N GLU A 36 23.28 -14.48 3.20
CA GLU A 36 23.47 -15.61 4.12
C GLU A 36 22.36 -16.67 4.03
N ASN A 37 21.33 -16.44 3.19
CA ASN A 37 20.23 -17.37 3.01
C ASN A 37 20.56 -18.46 1.99
N TRP A 38 20.89 -19.65 2.48
CA TRP A 38 21.22 -20.79 1.63
C TRP A 38 20.10 -21.20 0.68
N ASN A 39 18.84 -21.13 1.10
CA ASN A 39 17.69 -21.52 0.29
C ASN A 39 17.50 -20.55 -0.89
N VAL A 40 17.75 -19.25 -0.72
CA VAL A 40 17.73 -18.28 -1.79
C VAL A 40 18.92 -18.50 -2.75
N LYS A 41 20.11 -18.81 -2.21
CA LYS A 41 21.30 -19.12 -3.00
C LYS A 41 21.18 -20.41 -3.80
N SER A 42 20.38 -21.36 -3.34
CA SER A 42 20.12 -22.63 -4.04
C SER A 42 19.27 -22.46 -5.30
N LYS A 43 18.85 -21.24 -5.59
CA LYS A 43 18.04 -20.87 -6.76
C LYS A 43 16.65 -21.56 -6.72
N LEU A 44 15.99 -21.67 -7.88
CA LEU A 44 14.68 -22.32 -8.00
C LEU A 44 14.85 -23.84 -8.14
N THR A 45 14.96 -24.52 -7.00
CA THR A 45 14.89 -25.99 -6.90
C THR A 45 13.57 -26.40 -6.25
N GLN A 46 13.18 -27.68 -6.35
CA GLN A 46 11.98 -28.16 -5.70
C GLN A 46 12.04 -27.96 -4.17
N ASP A 47 13.22 -28.19 -3.57
CA ASP A 47 13.42 -28.01 -2.12
C ASP A 47 13.31 -26.54 -1.71
N SER A 48 13.93 -25.62 -2.47
CA SER A 48 13.86 -24.18 -2.16
C SER A 48 12.46 -23.62 -2.35
N ILE A 49 11.71 -24.09 -3.35
CA ILE A 49 10.29 -23.74 -3.52
C ILE A 49 9.46 -24.25 -2.34
N THR A 50 9.63 -25.51 -1.96
CA THR A 50 8.94 -26.09 -0.80
C THR A 50 9.27 -25.29 0.46
N TRP A 51 10.54 -24.97 0.68
CA TRP A 51 10.98 -24.13 1.79
C TRP A 51 10.28 -22.76 1.77
N ALA A 52 10.18 -22.08 0.63
CA ALA A 52 9.55 -20.77 0.54
C ALA A 52 8.10 -20.78 1.06
N PHE A 53 7.33 -21.85 0.81
CA PHE A 53 5.94 -21.96 1.26
C PHE A 53 5.78 -22.47 2.70
N THR A 54 6.80 -23.10 3.28
CA THR A 54 6.71 -23.74 4.60
C THR A 54 7.51 -23.01 5.67
N THR A 55 8.38 -22.06 5.30
CA THR A 55 9.25 -21.37 6.25
C THR A 55 8.58 -20.23 6.98
N SER A 56 9.04 -20.01 8.23
CA SER A 56 8.81 -18.78 9.02
C SER A 56 10.08 -17.94 9.18
N HIS A 57 11.04 -18.09 8.28
CA HIS A 57 12.34 -17.40 8.33
C HIS A 57 12.15 -15.88 8.41
N ALA A 58 13.01 -15.20 9.18
CA ALA A 58 12.91 -13.77 9.47
C ALA A 58 11.56 -13.35 10.08
N ALA A 59 10.90 -14.25 10.83
CA ALA A 59 9.56 -14.04 11.42
C ALA A 59 8.50 -13.62 10.40
N ASN A 60 8.63 -14.05 9.14
CA ASN A 60 7.73 -13.72 8.05
C ASN A 60 7.31 -14.95 7.24
N TRP A 61 6.05 -14.97 6.80
CA TRP A 61 5.55 -15.90 5.80
C TRP A 61 5.20 -15.12 4.53
N HIS A 62 6.12 -15.09 3.57
CA HIS A 62 5.97 -14.38 2.31
C HIS A 62 6.61 -15.14 1.12
N PRO A 63 6.04 -16.31 0.76
CA PRO A 63 6.62 -17.21 -0.21
C PRO A 63 6.92 -16.56 -1.56
N ILE A 64 6.08 -15.67 -2.06
CA ILE A 64 6.27 -15.01 -3.35
C ILE A 64 7.48 -14.06 -3.32
N THR A 65 7.74 -13.42 -2.18
CA THR A 65 8.96 -12.61 -2.00
C THR A 65 10.20 -13.48 -2.02
N TRP A 66 10.20 -14.64 -1.33
CA TRP A 66 11.30 -15.58 -1.38
C TRP A 66 11.57 -16.07 -2.80
N LEU A 67 10.52 -16.47 -3.53
CA LEU A 67 10.65 -16.89 -4.93
C LEU A 67 11.22 -15.77 -5.80
N SER A 68 10.81 -14.51 -5.58
CA SER A 68 11.36 -13.37 -6.31
C SER A 68 12.86 -13.18 -6.07
N HIS A 69 13.35 -13.35 -4.82
CA HIS A 69 14.78 -13.30 -4.53
C HIS A 69 15.55 -14.48 -5.12
N MET A 70 14.96 -15.69 -5.13
CA MET A 70 15.56 -16.87 -5.77
C MET A 70 15.71 -16.65 -7.28
N VAL A 71 14.72 -16.05 -7.94
CA VAL A 71 14.80 -15.68 -9.36
C VAL A 71 15.94 -14.70 -9.58
N ASP A 72 16.03 -13.65 -8.79
CA ASP A 72 17.13 -12.67 -8.91
C ASP A 72 18.48 -13.35 -8.67
N TYR A 73 18.60 -14.20 -7.65
CA TYR A 73 19.85 -14.91 -7.40
C TYR A 73 20.23 -15.86 -8.53
N GLN A 74 19.24 -16.44 -9.23
CA GLN A 74 19.50 -17.29 -10.39
C GLN A 74 20.13 -16.53 -11.57
N PHE A 75 19.72 -15.26 -11.77
CA PHE A 75 20.21 -14.43 -12.88
C PHE A 75 21.44 -13.61 -12.51
N TYR A 76 21.50 -13.10 -11.29
CA TYR A 76 22.50 -12.11 -10.88
C TYR A 76 23.49 -12.62 -9.83
N GLY A 77 23.23 -13.80 -9.22
CA GLY A 77 24.01 -14.30 -8.10
C GLY A 77 24.04 -13.31 -6.92
N SER A 78 25.23 -13.10 -6.38
CA SER A 78 25.46 -12.14 -5.28
C SER A 78 25.72 -10.70 -5.77
N ASN A 79 25.48 -10.38 -7.04
CA ASN A 79 25.68 -9.02 -7.54
C ASN A 79 24.49 -8.14 -7.11
N PRO A 80 24.64 -7.15 -6.20
CA PRO A 80 23.54 -6.34 -5.67
C PRO A 80 22.84 -5.52 -6.74
N LYS A 81 23.57 -5.12 -7.80
CA LYS A 81 23.03 -4.33 -8.91
C LYS A 81 21.75 -4.93 -9.51
N GLY A 82 21.73 -6.24 -9.77
CA GLY A 82 20.55 -6.90 -10.35
C GLY A 82 19.35 -6.86 -9.41
N HIS A 83 19.58 -7.08 -8.11
CA HIS A 83 18.54 -7.04 -7.10
C HIS A 83 17.92 -5.64 -6.92
N HIS A 84 18.74 -4.58 -6.93
CA HIS A 84 18.26 -3.20 -6.92
C HIS A 84 17.46 -2.85 -8.18
N LEU A 85 17.95 -3.27 -9.36
CA LEU A 85 17.22 -3.03 -10.62
C LEU A 85 15.85 -3.72 -10.66
N THR A 86 15.71 -4.89 -10.05
CA THR A 86 14.41 -5.55 -9.93
C THR A 86 13.45 -4.76 -9.02
N ASN A 87 13.91 -4.19 -7.90
CA ASN A 87 13.08 -3.29 -7.09
C ASN A 87 12.64 -2.05 -7.89
N LEU A 88 13.58 -1.44 -8.59
CA LEU A 88 13.32 -0.27 -9.45
C LEU A 88 12.32 -0.60 -10.57
N PHE A 89 12.42 -1.78 -11.18
CA PHE A 89 11.45 -2.27 -12.16
C PHE A 89 10.05 -2.34 -11.56
N PHE A 90 9.87 -2.99 -10.40
CA PHE A 90 8.57 -3.08 -9.75
C PHE A 90 8.03 -1.71 -9.34
N HIS A 91 8.87 -0.82 -8.84
CA HIS A 91 8.46 0.54 -8.47
C HIS A 91 7.98 1.34 -9.69
N THR A 92 8.72 1.28 -10.81
CA THR A 92 8.33 1.92 -12.07
C THR A 92 7.02 1.35 -12.62
N ALA A 93 6.87 0.02 -12.58
CA ALA A 93 5.62 -0.64 -12.97
C ALA A 93 4.46 -0.23 -12.07
N ASN A 94 4.68 -0.08 -10.76
CA ASN A 94 3.69 0.40 -9.81
C ASN A 94 3.23 1.83 -10.13
N ALA A 95 4.15 2.73 -10.45
CA ALA A 95 3.81 4.11 -10.85
C ALA A 95 2.94 4.14 -12.12
N LEU A 96 3.28 3.33 -13.12
CA LEU A 96 2.49 3.21 -14.35
C LEU A 96 1.11 2.58 -14.09
N LEU A 97 1.05 1.50 -13.31
CA LEU A 97 -0.21 0.86 -12.94
C LEU A 97 -1.13 1.83 -12.19
N LEU A 98 -0.59 2.58 -11.21
CA LEU A 98 -1.34 3.59 -10.47
C LEU A 98 -1.92 4.65 -11.40
N PHE A 99 -1.10 5.17 -12.33
CA PHE A 99 -1.56 6.12 -13.36
C PHE A 99 -2.74 5.55 -14.16
N PHE A 100 -2.58 4.34 -14.70
CA PHE A 100 -3.62 3.73 -15.55
C PHE A 100 -4.89 3.40 -14.76
N ILE A 101 -4.77 2.92 -13.51
CA ILE A 101 -5.89 2.62 -12.63
C ILE A 101 -6.71 3.89 -12.37
N LEU A 102 -6.06 4.95 -11.89
CA LEU A 102 -6.73 6.21 -11.59
C LEU A 102 -7.36 6.83 -12.84
N PHE A 103 -6.59 6.88 -13.93
CA PHE A 103 -7.12 7.39 -15.20
C PHE A 103 -8.31 6.57 -15.71
N ARG A 104 -8.27 5.23 -15.58
CA ARG A 104 -9.35 4.34 -16.03
C ARG A 104 -10.62 4.51 -15.21
N MET A 105 -10.49 4.82 -13.92
CA MET A 105 -11.62 5.01 -13.01
C MET A 105 -12.23 6.40 -13.10
N THR A 106 -11.38 7.44 -13.22
CA THR A 106 -11.81 8.83 -13.07
C THR A 106 -11.93 9.59 -14.41
N GLY A 107 -11.26 9.11 -15.46
CA GLY A 107 -11.16 9.82 -16.74
C GLY A 107 -10.24 11.05 -16.72
N THR A 108 -9.71 11.44 -15.56
CA THR A 108 -8.93 12.66 -15.37
C THR A 108 -7.44 12.39 -15.56
N LEU A 109 -6.91 12.87 -16.69
CA LEU A 109 -5.55 12.54 -17.12
C LEU A 109 -4.48 13.20 -16.23
N TRP A 110 -4.61 14.50 -15.96
CA TRP A 110 -3.61 15.27 -15.24
C TRP A 110 -3.53 14.93 -13.76
N GLN A 111 -4.68 14.78 -13.11
CA GLN A 111 -4.74 14.36 -11.70
C GLN A 111 -4.14 12.98 -11.51
N SER A 112 -4.50 12.04 -12.39
CA SER A 112 -3.94 10.67 -12.35
C SER A 112 -2.43 10.67 -12.57
N GLY A 113 -1.94 11.47 -13.53
CA GLY A 113 -0.50 11.64 -13.78
C GLY A 113 0.23 12.27 -12.60
N PHE A 114 -0.38 13.27 -11.96
CA PHE A 114 0.20 13.95 -10.81
C PHE A 114 0.31 13.04 -9.58
N VAL A 115 -0.74 12.25 -9.28
CA VAL A 115 -0.69 11.25 -8.19
C VAL A 115 0.41 10.22 -8.46
N ALA A 116 0.49 9.72 -9.69
CA ALA A 116 1.52 8.74 -10.06
C ALA A 116 2.94 9.34 -9.99
N ALA A 117 3.12 10.60 -10.34
CA ALA A 117 4.40 11.30 -10.23
C ALA A 117 4.80 11.52 -8.78
N LEU A 118 3.88 11.96 -7.92
CA LEU A 118 4.13 12.05 -6.47
C LEU A 118 4.49 10.69 -5.89
N PHE A 119 3.74 9.64 -6.22
CA PHE A 119 4.05 8.28 -5.79
C PHE A 119 5.43 7.83 -6.29
N ALA A 120 5.78 8.09 -7.54
CA ALA A 120 7.05 7.67 -8.13
C ALA A 120 8.26 8.38 -7.51
N LEU A 121 8.13 9.65 -7.11
CA LEU A 121 9.27 10.52 -6.79
C LEU A 121 9.34 10.95 -5.32
N HIS A 122 8.33 10.59 -4.50
CA HIS A 122 8.28 11.04 -3.11
C HIS A 122 9.40 10.43 -2.28
N PRO A 123 10.15 11.22 -1.47
CA PRO A 123 11.28 10.72 -0.68
C PRO A 123 10.95 9.58 0.30
N PHE A 124 9.72 9.49 0.80
CA PHE A 124 9.28 8.35 1.61
C PHE A 124 9.45 6.98 0.93
N ASN A 125 9.48 6.95 -0.40
CA ASN A 125 9.55 5.69 -1.14
C ASN A 125 10.98 5.16 -1.29
N VAL A 126 11.99 5.96 -0.91
CA VAL A 126 13.40 5.59 -1.02
C VAL A 126 13.69 4.30 -0.25
N GLU A 127 13.21 4.17 0.99
CA GLU A 127 13.41 2.96 1.80
C GLU A 127 12.82 1.72 1.10
N SER A 128 11.60 1.83 0.57
CA SER A 128 10.91 0.71 -0.11
C SER A 128 11.55 0.30 -1.43
N VAL A 129 12.25 1.22 -2.12
CA VAL A 129 12.82 0.99 -3.45
C VAL A 129 14.30 0.64 -3.39
N ALA A 130 15.08 1.42 -2.61
CA ALA A 130 16.52 1.27 -2.53
C ALA A 130 16.95 0.08 -1.67
N TRP A 131 16.19 -0.27 -0.63
CA TRP A 131 16.51 -1.41 0.21
C TRP A 131 16.05 -2.72 -0.42
N VAL A 132 17.00 -3.65 -0.69
CA VAL A 132 16.72 -4.88 -1.45
C VAL A 132 15.73 -5.79 -0.70
N ALA A 133 15.86 -5.97 0.62
CA ALA A 133 14.94 -6.78 1.41
C ALA A 133 13.50 -6.20 1.46
N GLU A 134 13.31 -4.91 1.14
CA GLU A 134 11.97 -4.33 0.97
C GLU A 134 11.34 -4.65 -0.41
N ARG A 135 11.90 -5.59 -1.18
CA ARG A 135 11.24 -6.24 -2.30
C ARG A 135 9.78 -6.58 -2.00
N LYS A 136 9.54 -7.05 -0.79
CA LYS A 136 8.20 -7.36 -0.26
C LYS A 136 7.23 -6.17 -0.42
N SER A 137 7.68 -4.91 -0.27
CA SER A 137 6.84 -3.72 -0.41
C SER A 137 6.49 -3.42 -1.86
N VAL A 138 7.48 -3.36 -2.74
CA VAL A 138 7.24 -3.03 -4.17
C VAL A 138 6.51 -4.17 -4.89
N LEU A 139 6.80 -5.43 -4.57
CA LEU A 139 6.17 -6.61 -5.16
C LEU A 139 4.72 -6.77 -4.70
N SER A 140 4.45 -6.62 -3.40
CA SER A 140 3.08 -6.70 -2.89
C SER A 140 2.21 -5.57 -3.44
N THR A 141 2.76 -4.36 -3.59
CA THR A 141 2.04 -3.23 -4.20
C THR A 141 1.80 -3.47 -5.70
N PHE A 142 2.68 -4.15 -6.40
CA PHE A 142 2.43 -4.58 -7.78
C PHE A 142 1.19 -5.47 -7.86
N PHE A 143 1.08 -6.47 -7.00
CA PHE A 143 -0.13 -7.30 -6.91
C PHE A 143 -1.35 -6.53 -6.39
N TRP A 144 -1.17 -5.55 -5.50
CA TRP A 144 -2.24 -4.64 -5.08
C TRP A 144 -2.88 -3.94 -6.28
N PHE A 145 -2.06 -3.32 -7.12
CA PHE A 145 -2.54 -2.61 -8.30
C PHE A 145 -3.10 -3.55 -9.37
N LEU A 146 -2.50 -4.70 -9.59
CA LEU A 146 -3.07 -5.71 -10.48
C LEU A 146 -4.44 -6.21 -9.99
N THR A 147 -4.60 -6.38 -8.67
CA THR A 147 -5.89 -6.74 -8.08
C THR A 147 -6.94 -5.65 -8.31
N MET A 148 -6.59 -4.38 -8.08
CA MET A 148 -7.46 -3.24 -8.38
C MET A 148 -7.83 -3.19 -9.87
N TRP A 149 -6.86 -3.39 -10.76
CA TRP A 149 -7.09 -3.44 -12.20
C TRP A 149 -8.05 -4.57 -12.60
N ALA A 150 -7.82 -5.77 -12.09
CA ALA A 150 -8.71 -6.92 -12.31
C ALA A 150 -10.11 -6.65 -11.74
N TYR A 151 -10.20 -6.01 -10.57
CA TYR A 151 -11.46 -5.64 -9.94
C TYR A 151 -12.27 -4.64 -10.78
N ILE A 152 -11.64 -3.64 -11.38
CA ILE A 152 -12.27 -2.69 -12.31
C ILE A 152 -12.88 -3.45 -13.52
N HIS A 153 -12.20 -4.47 -14.03
CA HIS A 153 -12.73 -5.28 -15.12
C HIS A 153 -13.86 -6.21 -14.68
N TYR A 154 -13.75 -6.78 -13.48
CA TYR A 154 -14.79 -7.58 -12.87
C TYR A 154 -16.07 -6.75 -12.63
N SER A 155 -15.93 -5.56 -12.05
CA SER A 155 -17.06 -4.70 -11.71
C SER A 155 -17.90 -4.25 -12.93
N LYS A 156 -17.27 -4.16 -14.11
CA LYS A 156 -17.99 -3.86 -15.38
C LYS A 156 -18.77 -5.05 -15.94
N LYS A 157 -18.21 -6.24 -15.84
CA LYS A 157 -18.83 -7.50 -16.32
C LYS A 157 -18.55 -8.58 -15.26
N PRO A 158 -19.40 -8.68 -14.22
CA PRO A 158 -19.25 -9.70 -13.18
C PRO A 158 -19.28 -11.11 -13.78
N GLY A 159 -18.45 -12.00 -13.21
CA GLY A 159 -18.37 -13.40 -13.60
C GLY A 159 -17.27 -14.13 -12.85
N VAL A 160 -17.45 -15.44 -12.65
CA VAL A 160 -16.59 -16.28 -11.82
C VAL A 160 -15.12 -16.20 -12.27
N LYS A 161 -14.82 -16.34 -13.56
CA LYS A 161 -13.43 -16.27 -14.09
C LYS A 161 -12.74 -14.96 -13.76
N ARG A 162 -13.44 -13.82 -13.86
CA ARG A 162 -12.86 -12.50 -13.52
C ARG A 162 -12.68 -12.35 -12.04
N TYR A 163 -13.63 -12.83 -11.24
CA TYR A 163 -13.50 -12.80 -9.80
C TYR A 163 -12.37 -13.71 -9.30
N SER A 164 -12.21 -14.91 -9.90
CA SER A 164 -11.08 -15.79 -9.59
C SER A 164 -9.73 -15.14 -9.87
N LEU A 165 -9.63 -14.32 -10.94
CA LEU A 165 -8.42 -13.53 -11.20
C LEU A 165 -8.17 -12.48 -10.11
N VAL A 166 -9.23 -11.78 -9.65
CA VAL A 166 -9.11 -10.84 -8.52
C VAL A 166 -8.61 -11.56 -7.26
N ALA A 167 -9.22 -12.71 -6.92
CA ALA A 167 -8.84 -13.49 -5.74
C ALA A 167 -7.42 -14.05 -5.85
N LEU A 168 -7.02 -14.53 -7.04
CA LEU A 168 -5.66 -15.04 -7.29
C LEU A 168 -4.60 -13.94 -7.11
N LEU A 169 -4.78 -12.79 -7.76
CA LEU A 169 -3.83 -11.67 -7.67
C LEU A 169 -3.75 -11.13 -6.23
N PHE A 170 -4.88 -11.09 -5.54
CA PHE A 170 -4.92 -10.71 -4.13
C PHE A 170 -4.17 -11.71 -3.24
N ALA A 171 -4.36 -13.01 -3.45
CA ALA A 171 -3.64 -14.06 -2.73
C ALA A 171 -2.12 -13.98 -2.96
N LEU A 172 -1.67 -13.78 -4.21
CA LEU A 172 -0.26 -13.57 -4.55
C LEU A 172 0.31 -12.34 -3.83
N GLY A 173 -0.47 -11.27 -3.73
CA GLY A 173 -0.10 -10.08 -2.98
C GLY A 173 0.04 -10.35 -1.47
N LEU A 174 -0.92 -11.02 -0.84
CA LEU A 174 -0.83 -11.43 0.57
C LEU A 174 0.38 -12.33 0.83
N MET A 175 0.69 -13.23 -0.09
CA MET A 175 1.89 -14.09 -0.06
C MET A 175 3.19 -13.33 -0.38
N SER A 176 3.13 -12.06 -0.78
CA SER A 176 4.30 -11.19 -0.93
C SER A 176 4.53 -10.34 0.33
N LYS A 177 3.49 -9.76 0.90
CA LYS A 177 3.52 -9.00 2.16
C LYS A 177 2.12 -8.94 2.77
N PRO A 178 1.94 -9.24 4.06
CA PRO A 178 0.61 -9.23 4.69
C PRO A 178 -0.11 -7.87 4.68
N MET A 179 0.55 -6.76 4.40
CA MET A 179 -0.08 -5.42 4.38
C MET A 179 -1.28 -5.29 3.44
N LEU A 180 -1.45 -6.19 2.47
CA LEU A 180 -2.60 -6.20 1.57
C LEU A 180 -3.94 -6.52 2.27
N VAL A 181 -3.93 -6.91 3.54
CA VAL A 181 -5.15 -7.21 4.32
C VAL A 181 -6.19 -6.08 4.29
N THR A 182 -5.79 -4.86 3.99
CA THR A 182 -6.67 -3.70 3.90
C THR A 182 -7.31 -3.50 2.51
N LEU A 183 -6.87 -4.24 1.48
CA LEU A 183 -7.36 -4.06 0.12
C LEU A 183 -8.87 -4.30 -0.05
N PRO A 184 -9.53 -5.30 0.60
CA PRO A 184 -10.97 -5.45 0.50
C PRO A 184 -11.74 -4.20 0.94
N PHE A 185 -11.26 -3.50 1.98
CA PHE A 185 -11.80 -2.21 2.42
C PHE A 185 -11.61 -1.12 1.33
N VAL A 186 -10.43 -1.06 0.72
CA VAL A 186 -10.15 -0.12 -0.38
C VAL A 186 -11.04 -0.41 -1.60
N LEU A 187 -11.26 -1.68 -1.96
CA LEU A 187 -12.16 -2.05 -3.05
C LEU A 187 -13.61 -1.63 -2.76
N LEU A 188 -14.06 -1.73 -1.49
CA LEU A 188 -15.38 -1.24 -1.09
C LEU A 188 -15.47 0.30 -1.20
N MET A 189 -14.42 1.02 -0.81
CA MET A 189 -14.37 2.46 -1.01
C MET A 189 -14.34 2.84 -2.50
N MET A 190 -13.65 2.07 -3.35
CA MET A 190 -13.67 2.25 -4.80
C MET A 190 -15.09 2.10 -5.39
N ASP A 191 -15.91 1.21 -4.84
CA ASP A 191 -17.31 1.05 -5.26
C ASP A 191 -18.14 2.31 -4.99
N TYR A 192 -17.82 3.04 -3.92
CA TYR A 192 -18.41 4.35 -3.67
C TYR A 192 -17.85 5.41 -4.63
N TRP A 193 -16.56 5.62 -4.61
CA TRP A 193 -15.83 6.53 -5.49
C TRP A 193 -14.47 5.92 -5.85
N PRO A 194 -14.09 5.95 -7.13
CA PRO A 194 -14.75 6.60 -8.28
C PRO A 194 -15.66 5.68 -9.11
N LEU A 195 -15.86 4.38 -8.76
CA LEU A 195 -16.63 3.43 -9.57
C LEU A 195 -18.16 3.65 -9.53
N ARG A 196 -18.67 4.39 -8.54
CA ARG A 196 -20.09 4.75 -8.39
C ARG A 196 -21.06 3.55 -8.51
N ARG A 197 -20.67 2.41 -7.93
CA ARG A 197 -21.48 1.17 -7.92
C ARG A 197 -22.52 1.14 -6.80
N LEU A 198 -22.38 1.99 -5.78
CA LEU A 198 -23.30 2.04 -4.66
C LEU A 198 -24.60 2.75 -5.08
N ARG A 199 -25.74 2.07 -4.89
CA ARG A 199 -27.08 2.62 -5.10
C ARG A 199 -27.52 3.40 -3.86
N PHE A 200 -27.98 4.62 -4.05
CA PHE A 200 -28.65 5.41 -3.01
C PHE A 200 -30.15 5.44 -3.28
N GLU A 201 -30.99 5.43 -2.22
CA GLU A 201 -32.47 5.46 -2.34
C GLU A 201 -33.01 6.69 -3.09
N GLN A 202 -32.21 7.74 -3.22
CA GLN A 202 -32.56 8.98 -3.92
C GLN A 202 -32.23 8.96 -5.43
N ASP A 203 -31.67 7.88 -5.95
CA ASP A 203 -31.28 7.74 -7.36
C ASP A 203 -32.47 7.28 -8.25
N GLU A 204 -33.68 7.86 -8.10
CA GLU A 204 -34.85 7.57 -8.93
C GLU A 204 -34.84 8.26 -10.31
N GLY A 205 -33.79 8.97 -10.67
CA GLY A 205 -33.61 9.59 -11.98
C GLY A 205 -33.12 8.60 -13.05
N PRO A 206 -33.27 8.93 -14.36
CA PRO A 206 -32.69 8.12 -15.43
C PRO A 206 -31.18 7.97 -15.18
N GLU A 207 -30.68 6.72 -15.38
CA GLU A 207 -29.27 6.40 -15.18
C GLU A 207 -28.40 7.35 -16.02
N GLU A 208 -27.80 8.36 -15.40
CA GLU A 208 -26.73 9.11 -16.04
C GLU A 208 -25.54 8.17 -16.26
N ILE A 209 -25.50 7.62 -17.46
CA ILE A 209 -24.36 6.86 -17.96
C ILE A 209 -23.22 7.85 -18.10
N THR A 210 -22.39 7.98 -17.06
CA THR A 210 -21.12 8.67 -17.24
C THR A 210 -20.28 7.83 -18.20
N GLU A 211 -19.79 8.43 -19.29
CA GLU A 211 -19.06 7.77 -20.41
C GLU A 211 -17.95 6.82 -19.97
N ASN A 212 -17.46 6.90 -18.72
CA ASN A 212 -16.32 6.16 -18.23
C ASN A 212 -16.67 4.88 -17.44
N TYR A 213 -17.87 4.73 -16.90
CA TYR A 213 -18.25 3.54 -16.14
C TYR A 213 -19.76 3.23 -16.23
N SER A 214 -20.08 2.07 -16.81
CA SER A 214 -21.44 1.53 -17.01
C SER A 214 -21.61 0.24 -16.20
N GLY A 215 -21.28 0.24 -14.91
CA GLY A 215 -21.51 -0.90 -14.02
C GLY A 215 -22.90 -0.87 -13.39
N LYS A 216 -23.45 -2.07 -13.07
CA LYS A 216 -24.71 -2.18 -12.36
C LYS A 216 -24.59 -1.57 -10.96
N LYS A 217 -25.51 -0.65 -10.60
CA LYS A 217 -25.63 -0.15 -9.22
C LYS A 217 -26.15 -1.26 -8.31
N LEU A 218 -25.53 -1.43 -7.17
CA LEU A 218 -25.82 -2.48 -6.19
C LEU A 218 -26.07 -1.85 -4.81
N GLU A 219 -26.85 -2.54 -4.00
CA GLU A 219 -26.99 -2.17 -2.60
C GLU A 219 -25.70 -2.40 -1.82
N PHE A 220 -25.51 -1.64 -0.74
CA PHE A 220 -24.30 -1.70 0.10
C PHE A 220 -23.97 -3.13 0.54
N TRP A 221 -24.95 -3.88 1.02
CA TRP A 221 -24.72 -5.24 1.52
C TRP A 221 -24.28 -6.21 0.42
N HIS A 222 -24.77 -6.06 -0.82
CA HIS A 222 -24.29 -6.86 -1.94
C HIS A 222 -22.81 -6.60 -2.23
N LEU A 223 -22.39 -5.33 -2.14
CA LEU A 223 -20.97 -4.95 -2.32
C LEU A 223 -20.11 -5.52 -1.19
N VAL A 224 -20.60 -5.55 0.05
CA VAL A 224 -19.89 -6.18 1.18
C VAL A 224 -19.77 -7.69 0.98
N TRP A 225 -20.86 -8.38 0.63
CA TRP A 225 -20.86 -9.82 0.38
C TRP A 225 -19.94 -10.21 -0.78
N GLU A 226 -19.83 -9.37 -1.80
CA GLU A 226 -18.90 -9.57 -2.91
C GLU A 226 -17.44 -9.62 -2.44
N LYS A 227 -17.08 -8.93 -1.36
CA LYS A 227 -15.72 -8.95 -0.78
C LYS A 227 -15.51 -10.07 0.22
N PHE A 228 -16.55 -10.80 0.60
CA PHE A 228 -16.45 -11.84 1.63
C PHE A 228 -15.36 -12.88 1.37
N PRO A 229 -15.18 -13.44 0.14
CA PRO A 229 -14.06 -14.35 -0.13
C PRO A 229 -12.68 -13.71 0.07
N LEU A 230 -12.54 -12.42 -0.25
CA LEU A 230 -11.28 -11.69 -0.03
C LEU A 230 -11.05 -11.44 1.47
N ILE A 231 -12.11 -11.18 2.25
CA ILE A 231 -12.05 -11.05 3.70
C ILE A 231 -11.62 -12.37 4.34
N LEU A 232 -12.08 -13.51 3.84
CA LEU A 232 -11.62 -14.83 4.31
C LEU A 232 -10.12 -15.03 4.05
N LEU A 233 -9.62 -14.67 2.86
CA LEU A 233 -8.19 -14.69 2.55
C LEU A 233 -7.39 -13.76 3.48
N THR A 234 -7.90 -12.55 3.72
CA THR A 234 -7.33 -11.59 4.68
C THR A 234 -7.22 -12.20 6.08
N THR A 235 -8.30 -12.80 6.58
CA THR A 235 -8.32 -13.42 7.91
C THR A 235 -7.31 -14.55 8.00
N GLY A 236 -7.26 -15.44 7.01
CA GLY A 236 -6.26 -16.53 6.96
C GLY A 236 -4.82 -16.00 6.97
N SER A 237 -4.53 -14.99 6.13
CA SER A 237 -3.21 -14.35 6.09
C SER A 237 -2.85 -13.66 7.41
N SER A 238 -3.81 -12.98 8.05
CA SER A 238 -3.61 -12.31 9.35
C SER A 238 -3.30 -13.33 10.44
N ILE A 239 -4.03 -14.44 10.49
CA ILE A 239 -3.79 -15.52 11.46
C ILE A 239 -2.39 -16.11 11.24
N ALA A 240 -2.03 -16.47 10.01
CA ALA A 240 -0.71 -16.99 9.68
C ALA A 240 0.40 -16.00 10.10
N THR A 241 0.23 -14.71 9.82
CA THR A 241 1.18 -13.65 10.19
C THR A 241 1.37 -13.57 11.71
N VAL A 242 0.28 -13.56 12.48
CA VAL A 242 0.34 -13.51 13.96
C VAL A 242 1.05 -14.75 14.52
N ILE A 243 0.75 -15.94 14.01
CA ILE A 243 1.41 -17.19 14.44
C ILE A 243 2.91 -17.11 14.17
N VAL A 244 3.31 -16.75 12.95
CA VAL A 244 4.72 -16.69 12.52
C VAL A 244 5.49 -15.62 13.29
N GLN A 245 4.94 -14.42 13.45
CA GLN A 245 5.59 -13.34 14.19
C GLN A 245 5.70 -13.63 15.68
N ARG A 246 4.72 -14.35 16.23
CA ARG A 246 4.77 -14.78 17.64
C ARG A 246 5.83 -15.84 17.87
N SER A 247 5.90 -16.86 17.01
CA SER A 247 6.92 -17.91 17.08
C SER A 247 8.34 -17.39 16.81
N GLY A 248 8.48 -16.37 15.95
CA GLY A 248 9.75 -15.73 15.65
C GLY A 248 10.17 -14.63 16.63
N GLY A 249 9.41 -14.38 17.71
CA GLY A 249 9.74 -13.37 18.74
C GLY A 249 9.63 -11.90 18.26
N ALA A 250 9.06 -11.66 17.08
CA ALA A 250 8.94 -10.30 16.53
C ALA A 250 7.80 -9.49 17.19
N LEU A 251 6.77 -10.17 17.73
CA LEU A 251 5.70 -9.51 18.49
C LEU A 251 6.20 -9.07 19.85
N GLN A 252 6.15 -7.79 20.13
CA GLN A 252 6.53 -7.23 21.41
C GLN A 252 5.47 -7.53 22.48
N ASN A 253 5.91 -7.94 23.66
CA ASN A 253 5.04 -8.13 24.80
C ASN A 253 4.46 -6.79 25.32
N ILE A 254 3.31 -6.85 26.01
CA ILE A 254 2.69 -5.66 26.63
C ILE A 254 3.63 -5.06 27.70
N GLU A 255 4.49 -5.87 28.28
CA GLU A 255 5.50 -5.44 29.25
C GLU A 255 6.55 -4.49 28.63
N ALA A 256 6.92 -4.71 27.36
CA ALA A 256 7.86 -3.84 26.64
C ALA A 256 7.24 -2.47 26.29
N PHE A 257 5.98 -2.48 25.85
CA PHE A 257 5.22 -1.25 25.51
C PHE A 257 3.77 -1.39 25.97
N SER A 258 3.39 -0.58 26.95
CA SER A 258 2.01 -0.56 27.47
C SER A 258 1.00 -0.23 26.36
N LEU A 259 -0.24 -0.67 26.49
CA LEU A 259 -1.31 -0.33 25.54
C LEU A 259 -1.47 1.18 25.38
N SER A 260 -1.36 1.93 26.48
CA SER A 260 -1.42 3.40 26.44
C SER A 260 -0.30 3.98 25.58
N ALA A 261 0.96 3.51 25.74
CA ALA A 261 2.08 3.95 24.93
C ALA A 261 1.88 3.64 23.44
N ARG A 262 1.38 2.44 23.10
CA ARG A 262 1.10 2.05 21.72
C ARG A 262 0.01 2.91 21.07
N PHE A 263 -1.11 3.13 21.76
CA PHE A 263 -2.19 3.99 21.26
C PHE A 263 -1.74 5.44 21.11
N THR A 264 -1.02 5.98 22.13
CA THR A 264 -0.45 7.33 22.04
C THR A 264 0.49 7.47 20.84
N ASN A 265 1.41 6.52 20.68
CA ASN A 265 2.33 6.50 19.54
C ASN A 265 1.58 6.39 18.20
N ALA A 266 0.59 5.51 18.10
CA ALA A 266 -0.19 5.36 16.87
C ALA A 266 -0.88 6.66 16.45
N MET A 267 -1.51 7.39 17.38
CA MET A 267 -2.18 8.66 17.08
C MET A 267 -1.17 9.73 16.64
N VAL A 268 -0.03 9.82 17.31
CA VAL A 268 1.04 10.76 16.96
C VAL A 268 1.65 10.38 15.58
N SER A 269 1.94 9.11 15.35
CA SER A 269 2.51 8.63 14.09
C SER A 269 1.64 8.92 12.87
N TYR A 270 0.30 8.85 12.99
CA TYR A 270 -0.59 9.27 11.89
C TYR A 270 -0.33 10.72 11.46
N LEU A 271 -0.14 11.64 12.39
CA LEU A 271 0.12 13.05 12.06
C LEU A 271 1.58 13.28 11.64
N ASP A 272 2.53 12.54 12.20
CA ASP A 272 3.94 12.61 11.79
C ASP A 272 4.14 12.15 10.34
N TYR A 273 3.44 11.10 9.89
CA TYR A 273 3.43 10.72 8.48
C TYR A 273 2.89 11.83 7.59
N LEU A 274 1.80 12.52 7.98
CA LEU A 274 1.27 13.66 7.22
C LEU A 274 2.25 14.83 7.19
N LYS A 275 2.88 15.16 8.32
CA LYS A 275 3.89 16.20 8.40
C LYS A 275 5.07 15.89 7.46
N LYS A 276 5.60 14.68 7.54
CA LYS A 276 6.72 14.24 6.70
C LYS A 276 6.32 14.07 5.21
N ALA A 277 5.05 13.81 4.90
CA ALA A 277 4.55 13.80 3.53
C ALA A 277 4.59 15.19 2.88
N VAL A 278 4.41 16.26 3.66
CA VAL A 278 4.50 17.64 3.18
C VAL A 278 5.94 18.16 3.23
N TRP A 279 6.65 17.81 4.28
CA TRP A 279 8.04 18.23 4.52
C TRP A 279 8.89 17.03 4.92
N PRO A 280 9.51 16.31 3.96
CA PRO A 280 10.20 15.04 4.17
C PRO A 280 11.61 15.24 4.76
N GLU A 281 11.66 15.75 6.00
CA GLU A 281 12.87 15.96 6.77
C GLU A 281 13.05 14.87 7.83
N GLY A 282 14.30 14.48 8.11
CA GLY A 282 14.62 13.51 9.13
C GLY A 282 14.04 12.11 8.83
N LEU A 283 14.03 11.71 7.54
CA LEU A 283 13.69 10.35 7.16
C LEU A 283 14.78 9.39 7.66
N ALA A 284 14.38 8.23 8.18
CA ALA A 284 15.29 7.26 8.78
C ALA A 284 14.78 5.83 8.62
N VAL A 285 15.72 4.90 8.49
CA VAL A 285 15.42 3.45 8.42
C VAL A 285 14.78 2.94 9.72
N PHE A 286 15.13 3.56 10.86
CA PHE A 286 14.62 3.17 12.17
C PHE A 286 14.27 4.39 13.02
N TYR A 287 13.02 4.42 13.49
CA TYR A 287 12.54 5.40 14.47
C TYR A 287 12.29 4.67 15.79
N PRO A 288 13.13 4.85 16.82
CA PRO A 288 12.95 4.17 18.09
C PRO A 288 11.60 4.49 18.72
N HIS A 289 10.93 3.46 19.26
CA HIS A 289 9.67 3.70 19.97
C HIS A 289 9.93 4.44 21.28
N PRO A 290 9.31 5.60 21.53
CA PRO A 290 9.58 6.44 22.71
C PRO A 290 9.12 5.80 24.03
N GLY A 291 8.40 4.68 23.96
CA GLY A 291 7.87 4.01 25.15
C GLY A 291 6.95 4.93 25.97
N ASN A 292 7.15 4.94 27.28
CA ASN A 292 6.38 5.77 28.20
C ASN A 292 6.85 7.24 28.25
N ALA A 293 7.90 7.62 27.53
CA ALA A 293 8.36 9.00 27.45
C ALA A 293 7.40 9.89 26.61
N LEU A 294 6.55 9.27 25.78
CA LEU A 294 5.56 10.02 25.03
C LEU A 294 4.34 10.36 25.92
N GLU A 295 4.11 11.64 26.06
CA GLU A 295 3.05 12.16 26.92
C GLU A 295 1.66 11.86 26.33
N VAL A 296 0.78 11.25 27.11
CA VAL A 296 -0.57 10.79 26.68
C VAL A 296 -1.41 11.93 26.11
N TRP A 297 -1.30 13.15 26.65
CA TRP A 297 -2.08 14.30 26.16
C TRP A 297 -1.76 14.64 24.69
N LYS A 298 -0.52 14.42 24.22
CA LYS A 298 -0.15 14.59 22.80
C LYS A 298 -0.93 13.62 21.93
N GLY A 299 -1.03 12.35 22.34
CA GLY A 299 -1.86 11.36 21.65
C GLY A 299 -3.33 11.75 21.62
N VAL A 300 -3.86 12.28 22.72
CA VAL A 300 -5.25 12.74 22.78
C VAL A 300 -5.51 13.89 21.82
N LEU A 301 -4.62 14.88 21.76
CA LEU A 301 -4.75 15.99 20.79
C LEU A 301 -4.68 15.49 19.35
N CYS A 302 -3.76 14.58 19.05
CA CYS A 302 -3.66 13.97 17.73
C CYS A 302 -4.94 13.18 17.38
N ALA A 303 -5.50 12.42 18.32
CA ALA A 303 -6.75 11.70 18.12
C ALA A 303 -7.91 12.66 17.84
N ILE A 304 -8.03 13.76 18.58
CA ILE A 304 -9.04 14.79 18.34
C ILE A 304 -8.89 15.37 16.92
N ALA A 305 -7.67 15.68 16.49
CA ALA A 305 -7.41 16.17 15.13
C ALA A 305 -7.82 15.16 14.06
N LEU A 306 -7.46 13.86 14.22
CA LEU A 306 -7.84 12.79 13.31
C LEU A 306 -9.37 12.61 13.23
N VAL A 307 -10.06 12.66 14.38
CA VAL A 307 -11.53 12.60 14.43
C VAL A 307 -12.16 13.82 13.75
N ALA A 308 -11.64 15.03 14.00
CA ALA A 308 -12.13 16.24 13.35
C ALA A 308 -11.99 16.19 11.83
N ILE A 309 -10.82 15.77 11.31
CA ILE A 309 -10.60 15.61 9.86
C ILE A 309 -11.55 14.54 9.30
N SER A 310 -11.73 13.42 10.00
CA SER A 310 -12.64 12.36 9.59
C SER A 310 -14.11 12.84 9.55
N ALA A 311 -14.54 13.63 10.53
CA ALA A 311 -15.87 14.22 10.53
C ALA A 311 -16.07 15.19 9.35
N VAL A 312 -15.05 15.99 9.01
CA VAL A 312 -15.07 16.86 7.83
C VAL A 312 -15.13 16.00 6.55
N ALA A 313 -14.35 14.94 6.46
CA ALA A 313 -14.36 14.04 5.30
C ALA A 313 -15.74 13.40 5.09
N ILE A 314 -16.39 12.95 6.16
CA ILE A 314 -17.76 12.40 6.13
C ILE A 314 -18.77 13.49 5.74
N LYS A 315 -18.69 14.68 6.34
CA LYS A 315 -19.59 15.80 6.03
C LYS A 315 -19.56 16.18 4.53
N PHE A 316 -18.38 16.14 3.93
CA PHE A 316 -18.20 16.50 2.52
C PHE A 316 -18.18 15.30 1.55
N ILE A 317 -18.51 14.09 2.03
CA ILE A 317 -18.41 12.85 1.25
C ILE A 317 -19.16 12.91 -0.09
N ARG A 318 -20.33 13.59 -0.15
CA ARG A 318 -21.11 13.75 -1.39
C ARG A 318 -20.58 14.87 -2.29
N LYS A 319 -19.98 15.94 -1.74
CA LYS A 319 -19.51 17.10 -2.48
C LYS A 319 -18.08 16.94 -3.00
N ALA A 320 -17.22 16.30 -2.18
CA ALA A 320 -15.81 16.06 -2.45
C ALA A 320 -15.46 14.59 -2.12
N PRO A 321 -16.00 13.60 -2.87
CA PRO A 321 -15.83 12.19 -2.55
C PRO A 321 -14.36 11.74 -2.58
N TYR A 322 -13.51 12.38 -3.39
CA TYR A 322 -12.08 12.15 -3.43
C TYR A 322 -11.39 12.44 -2.07
N PHE A 323 -11.92 13.41 -1.30
CA PHE A 323 -11.38 13.75 0.02
C PHE A 323 -11.64 12.63 1.03
N ALA A 324 -12.89 12.16 1.11
CA ALA A 324 -13.23 11.02 1.97
C ALA A 324 -12.49 9.74 1.54
N PHE A 325 -12.45 9.45 0.23
CA PHE A 325 -11.73 8.31 -0.31
C PHE A 325 -10.24 8.35 0.05
N GLY A 326 -9.55 9.45 -0.23
CA GLY A 326 -8.14 9.60 0.06
C GLY A 326 -7.83 9.56 1.56
N TRP A 327 -8.67 10.20 2.38
CA TRP A 327 -8.50 10.21 3.83
C TRP A 327 -8.65 8.82 4.46
N PHE A 328 -9.73 8.10 4.13
CA PHE A 328 -9.94 6.75 4.66
C PHE A 328 -9.03 5.71 4.02
N TRP A 329 -8.57 5.92 2.77
CA TRP A 329 -7.46 5.16 2.22
C TRP A 329 -6.23 5.28 3.11
N TYR A 330 -5.80 6.51 3.41
CA TYR A 330 -4.63 6.77 4.25
C TYR A 330 -4.77 6.12 5.63
N LEU A 331 -5.86 6.39 6.34
CA LEU A 331 -6.09 5.81 7.67
C LEU A 331 -6.17 4.29 7.65
N GLY A 332 -6.95 3.74 6.73
CA GLY A 332 -7.22 2.31 6.66
C GLY A 332 -6.01 1.48 6.25
N THR A 333 -5.25 1.95 5.26
CA THR A 333 -4.07 1.20 4.77
C THR A 333 -2.87 1.30 5.71
N LEU A 334 -2.78 2.32 6.53
CA LEU A 334 -1.75 2.47 7.56
C LEU A 334 -2.08 1.72 8.86
N ALA A 335 -3.37 1.43 9.11
CA ALA A 335 -3.84 0.82 10.36
C ALA A 335 -3.10 -0.48 10.78
N PRO A 336 -2.78 -1.44 9.90
CA PRO A 336 -2.10 -2.67 10.29
C PRO A 336 -0.69 -2.47 10.84
N VAL A 337 -0.03 -1.37 10.47
CA VAL A 337 1.39 -1.11 10.75
C VAL A 337 1.64 0.14 11.60
N ILE A 338 0.56 0.80 12.07
CA ILE A 338 0.67 2.04 12.85
C ILE A 338 1.18 1.81 14.29
N GLY A 339 1.34 0.56 14.73
CA GLY A 339 1.92 0.23 16.01
C GLY A 339 0.92 -0.08 17.14
N VAL A 340 -0.40 -0.21 16.85
CA VAL A 340 -1.37 -0.73 17.84
C VAL A 340 -1.04 -2.19 18.15
N VAL A 341 -0.81 -3.01 17.13
CA VAL A 341 -0.14 -4.31 17.25
C VAL A 341 1.35 -4.06 17.02
N GLN A 342 2.13 -4.06 18.10
CA GLN A 342 3.53 -3.68 18.02
C GLN A 342 4.40 -4.85 17.54
N VAL A 343 5.03 -4.65 16.39
CA VAL A 343 6.01 -5.56 15.80
C VAL A 343 7.36 -4.85 15.77
N GLY A 344 8.36 -5.42 16.43
CA GLY A 344 9.67 -4.77 16.60
C GLY A 344 9.66 -3.57 17.54
N GLY A 345 10.77 -2.85 17.60
CA GLY A 345 11.01 -1.72 18.52
C GLY A 345 10.80 -0.33 17.90
N GLN A 346 10.25 -0.23 16.69
CA GLN A 346 10.07 1.03 15.98
C GLN A 346 8.72 1.69 16.27
N ALA A 347 8.72 3.03 16.36
CA ALA A 347 7.51 3.86 16.45
C ALA A 347 6.78 3.95 15.12
N MET A 348 7.53 4.08 14.03
CA MET A 348 7.09 4.21 12.64
C MET A 348 8.21 3.74 11.72
N ALA A 349 7.94 3.61 10.42
CA ALA A 349 8.94 3.34 9.39
C ALA A 349 8.51 3.96 8.05
N ASP A 350 9.46 4.53 7.30
CA ASP A 350 9.15 5.23 6.05
C ASP A 350 8.51 4.28 5.02
N ARG A 351 8.95 3.02 4.95
CA ARG A 351 8.38 1.96 4.11
C ARG A 351 6.89 1.66 4.36
N TYR A 352 6.36 2.00 5.52
CA TYR A 352 4.94 1.81 5.82
C TYR A 352 4.05 2.83 5.12
N ALA A 353 4.62 3.97 4.70
CA ALA A 353 3.90 5.03 4.01
C ALA A 353 3.71 4.78 2.50
N TYR A 354 4.36 3.76 1.92
CA TYR A 354 4.41 3.49 0.48
C TYR A 354 3.03 3.43 -0.20
N VAL A 355 2.07 2.71 0.36
CA VAL A 355 0.68 2.65 -0.14
C VAL A 355 -0.20 3.73 0.49
N PRO A 356 -0.13 4.02 1.80
CA PRO A 356 -1.01 4.99 2.45
C PRO A 356 -0.96 6.40 1.87
N LEU A 357 0.20 6.91 1.49
CA LEU A 357 0.33 8.27 0.97
C LEU A 357 -0.39 8.50 -0.36
N ILE A 358 -0.71 7.47 -1.11
CA ILE A 358 -1.53 7.57 -2.33
C ILE A 358 -2.86 8.27 -2.03
N GLY A 359 -3.47 7.98 -0.87
CA GLY A 359 -4.70 8.65 -0.44
C GLY A 359 -4.51 10.16 -0.28
N ILE A 360 -3.40 10.59 0.30
CA ILE A 360 -3.06 12.00 0.47
C ILE A 360 -2.79 12.66 -0.89
N PHE A 361 -2.05 11.97 -1.76
CA PHE A 361 -1.79 12.47 -3.11
C PHE A 361 -3.08 12.65 -3.93
N ILE A 362 -4.07 11.75 -3.75
CA ILE A 362 -5.40 11.90 -4.35
C ILE A 362 -6.08 13.17 -3.83
N ILE A 363 -6.08 13.41 -2.52
CA ILE A 363 -6.67 14.63 -1.93
C ILE A 363 -6.05 15.88 -2.56
N VAL A 364 -4.73 15.91 -2.66
CA VAL A 364 -4.01 17.06 -3.24
C VAL A 364 -4.34 17.24 -4.73
N ALA A 365 -4.30 16.13 -5.50
CA ALA A 365 -4.48 16.18 -6.96
C ALA A 365 -5.86 16.65 -7.42
N TRP A 366 -6.90 16.32 -6.67
CA TRP A 366 -8.28 16.76 -6.97
C TRP A 366 -8.66 18.03 -6.19
N GLY A 367 -8.20 18.16 -4.94
CA GLY A 367 -8.58 19.29 -4.07
C GLY A 367 -7.96 20.61 -4.47
N VAL A 368 -6.67 20.64 -4.82
CA VAL A 368 -5.98 21.90 -5.17
C VAL A 368 -6.61 22.56 -6.40
N PRO A 369 -6.86 21.88 -7.52
CA PRO A 369 -7.53 22.50 -8.68
C PRO A 369 -8.93 23.01 -8.36
N GLU A 370 -9.72 22.28 -7.56
CA GLU A 370 -11.05 22.71 -7.15
C GLU A 370 -11.01 23.99 -6.30
N LEU A 371 -10.07 24.09 -5.36
CA LEU A 371 -9.88 25.28 -4.54
C LEU A 371 -9.45 26.47 -5.40
N LEU A 372 -8.50 26.30 -6.31
CA LEU A 372 -8.03 27.36 -7.20
C LEU A 372 -9.12 27.85 -8.17
N ALA A 373 -9.99 26.95 -8.63
CA ALA A 373 -11.13 27.33 -9.47
C ALA A 373 -12.12 28.24 -8.73
N LYS A 374 -12.36 27.99 -7.43
CA LYS A 374 -13.24 28.84 -6.59
C LYS A 374 -12.66 30.23 -6.29
N TRP A 375 -11.33 30.39 -6.37
CA TRP A 375 -10.68 31.69 -6.14
C TRP A 375 -10.64 32.57 -7.40
N ARG A 376 -10.98 32.03 -8.57
CA ARG A 376 -11.05 32.75 -9.84
C ARG A 376 -12.43 33.37 -10.14
N HIS A 377 -13.41 33.09 -9.29
CA HIS A 377 -14.76 33.62 -9.30
C HIS A 377 -15.02 34.49 -8.06
#